data_09fac4c55d146b62ec9d8018d611e6cf
#
_entry.id   09fac4c55d146b62ec9d8018d611e6cf
#
_cell.length_a   1.000
_cell.length_b   1.000
_cell.length_c   1.000
_cell.angle_alpha   90.00
_cell.angle_beta   90.00
_cell.angle_gamma   90.00
#
_symmetry.space_group_name_H-M   'P 1'
#
loop_
_entity.id
_entity.type
_entity.pdbx_description
1 polymer ?
#
loop_
_entity_poly.entity_id
_entity_poly.type
_entity_poly.pdbx_seq_one_letter_code
_entity_poly.pdbx_strand_id
1 'polypeptide(L)'
;EHAEPMSVAELERRADLAHLRIRLRGQFDEQHSLLLDNRQRGGKVGVELLQPFYDQSSGLWLLVNRGWLPWPDRRTPPQFTTPEQPLELLARVHVPVGEPFQLQADPASGDWPRLITAVEPEHLWRQLGRGCLAYEVRLEPGPAAYQAEWPLLAMSPDKHTGYAVQWFALAGALVGLYLYLGIHTSRQSAREKSHEPSHESGPFHS
;
A
#
# COMPACT_ATOMS: atom_id res chain seq x y z
N GLU A 1 -23.84 5.82 7.86
CA GLU A 1 -24.36 7.20 8.01
C GLU A 1 -23.54 8.08 7.06
N HIS A 2 -24.17 8.56 5.99
CA HIS A 2 -23.49 9.35 4.96
C HIS A 2 -23.50 10.81 5.43
N ALA A 3 -22.37 11.24 6.02
CA ALA A 3 -22.21 12.65 6.35
C ALA A 3 -22.38 13.52 5.08
N GLU A 4 -23.05 14.65 5.23
CA GLU A 4 -23.26 15.59 4.13
C GLU A 4 -21.90 16.10 3.60
N PRO A 5 -21.67 16.16 2.28
CA PRO A 5 -20.41 16.60 1.73
C PRO A 5 -20.20 18.09 1.99
N MET A 6 -19.06 18.45 2.56
CA MET A 6 -18.70 19.84 2.84
C MET A 6 -17.96 20.49 1.66
N SER A 7 -17.86 21.81 1.67
CA SER A 7 -17.05 22.55 0.71
C SER A 7 -15.56 22.48 1.04
N VAL A 8 -14.71 22.70 0.03
CA VAL A 8 -13.24 22.75 0.22
C VAL A 8 -12.83 23.87 1.19
N ALA A 9 -13.52 25.01 1.16
CA ALA A 9 -13.24 26.13 2.05
C ALA A 9 -13.49 25.80 3.54
N GLU A 10 -14.33 24.81 3.84
CA GLU A 10 -14.58 24.35 5.21
C GLU A 10 -13.47 23.42 5.71
N LEU A 11 -12.71 22.78 4.83
CA LEU A 11 -11.57 21.92 5.21
C LEU A 11 -10.48 22.70 5.94
N GLU A 12 -10.17 23.92 5.49
CA GLU A 12 -9.12 24.74 6.08
C GLU A 12 -9.34 25.05 7.57
N ARG A 13 -10.58 24.94 8.02
CA ARG A 13 -10.98 25.23 9.41
C ARG A 13 -10.97 24.01 10.32
N ARG A 14 -10.66 22.83 9.77
CA ARG A 14 -10.71 21.57 10.51
C ARG A 14 -9.33 21.02 10.80
N ALA A 15 -9.15 20.53 12.02
CA ALA A 15 -7.91 19.87 12.43
C ALA A 15 -7.84 18.41 11.99
N ASP A 16 -8.99 17.72 11.93
CA ASP A 16 -9.08 16.32 11.46
C ASP A 16 -9.73 16.31 10.07
N LEU A 17 -8.93 15.94 9.09
CA LEU A 17 -9.32 15.88 7.68
C LEU A 17 -9.55 14.44 7.19
N ALA A 18 -9.20 13.43 7.98
CA ALA A 18 -9.25 12.04 7.55
C ALA A 18 -10.68 11.61 7.18
N HIS A 19 -10.81 11.07 5.97
CA HIS A 19 -12.06 10.52 5.44
C HIS A 19 -13.24 11.52 5.28
N LEU A 20 -12.99 12.81 5.45
CA LEU A 20 -14.02 13.82 5.22
C LEU A 20 -14.51 13.77 3.78
N ARG A 21 -15.82 13.80 3.62
CA ARG A 21 -16.48 13.83 2.33
C ARG A 21 -16.61 15.27 1.87
N ILE A 22 -16.15 15.55 0.65
CA ILE A 22 -16.13 16.90 0.08
C ILE A 22 -16.78 16.95 -1.28
N ARG A 23 -17.31 18.13 -1.60
CA ARG A 23 -17.83 18.48 -2.91
C ARG A 23 -16.85 19.41 -3.60
N LEU A 24 -16.46 19.04 -4.81
CA LEU A 24 -15.58 19.81 -5.68
C LEU A 24 -16.38 20.35 -6.85
N ARG A 25 -16.10 21.57 -7.27
CA ARG A 25 -16.70 22.18 -8.46
C ARG A 25 -15.62 22.87 -9.27
N GLY A 26 -15.31 22.37 -10.46
CA GLY A 26 -14.24 22.95 -11.26
C GLY A 26 -13.76 22.04 -12.37
N GLN A 27 -12.46 22.07 -12.66
CA GLN A 27 -11.90 21.36 -13.80
C GLN A 27 -10.53 20.74 -13.48
N PHE A 28 -10.21 19.68 -14.20
CA PHE A 28 -8.90 19.02 -14.13
C PHE A 28 -7.85 19.76 -14.95
N ASP A 29 -6.60 19.65 -14.51
CA ASP A 29 -5.42 19.96 -15.31
C ASP A 29 -4.90 18.68 -15.97
N GLU A 30 -5.21 18.50 -17.24
CA GLU A 30 -4.78 17.34 -18.01
C GLU A 30 -3.27 17.27 -18.21
N GLN A 31 -2.61 18.42 -18.28
CA GLN A 31 -1.19 18.51 -18.61
C GLN A 31 -0.28 17.92 -17.54
N HIS A 32 -0.73 17.91 -16.28
CA HIS A 32 0.08 17.48 -15.14
C HIS A 32 -0.48 16.20 -14.48
N SER A 33 -0.73 15.19 -15.31
CA SER A 33 -1.23 13.88 -14.83
C SER A 33 -0.13 13.04 -14.21
N LEU A 34 -0.43 12.40 -13.07
CA LEU A 34 0.44 11.48 -12.35
C LEU A 34 -0.14 10.06 -12.41
N LEU A 35 0.73 9.09 -12.60
CA LEU A 35 0.40 7.66 -12.61
C LEU A 35 1.09 6.99 -11.43
N LEU A 36 0.34 6.71 -10.38
CA LEU A 36 0.85 6.04 -9.19
C LEU A 36 0.98 4.55 -9.47
N ASP A 37 2.22 4.09 -9.53
CA ASP A 37 2.59 2.74 -9.94
C ASP A 37 2.36 1.68 -8.86
N ASN A 38 2.57 0.43 -9.28
CA ASN A 38 2.54 -0.76 -8.42
C ASN A 38 1.19 -0.95 -7.70
N ARG A 39 0.08 -0.61 -8.37
CA ARG A 39 -1.27 -0.81 -7.87
C ARG A 39 -1.89 -2.07 -8.48
N GLN A 40 -2.37 -2.94 -7.62
CA GLN A 40 -3.02 -4.20 -8.03
C GLN A 40 -4.47 -4.22 -7.61
N ARG A 41 -5.35 -4.66 -8.52
CA ARG A 41 -6.78 -4.93 -8.25
C ARG A 41 -7.23 -6.22 -8.91
N GLY A 42 -7.87 -7.09 -8.14
CA GLY A 42 -8.34 -8.38 -8.65
C GLY A 42 -7.26 -9.21 -9.34
N GLY A 43 -6.01 -9.17 -8.83
CA GLY A 43 -4.88 -9.88 -9.42
C GLY A 43 -4.31 -9.25 -10.70
N LYS A 44 -4.83 -8.10 -11.14
CA LYS A 44 -4.33 -7.35 -12.30
C LYS A 44 -3.43 -6.21 -11.87
N VAL A 45 -2.33 -6.00 -12.61
CA VAL A 45 -1.41 -4.88 -12.41
C VAL A 45 -1.95 -3.63 -13.09
N GLY A 46 -1.77 -2.48 -12.45
CA GLY A 46 -2.21 -1.20 -12.98
C GLY A 46 -1.60 -0.02 -12.24
N VAL A 47 -2.20 1.14 -12.45
CA VAL A 47 -1.83 2.42 -11.86
C VAL A 47 -3.06 3.11 -11.31
N GLU A 48 -2.88 4.06 -10.39
CA GLU A 48 -3.92 5.02 -10.05
C GLU A 48 -3.62 6.35 -10.75
N LEU A 49 -4.65 6.95 -11.35
CA LEU A 49 -4.55 8.23 -12.03
C LEU A 49 -4.80 9.36 -11.05
N LEU A 50 -3.81 10.24 -10.86
CA LEU A 50 -3.95 11.46 -10.09
C LEU A 50 -3.79 12.67 -11.01
N GLN A 51 -4.69 13.65 -10.84
CA GLN A 51 -4.63 14.90 -11.60
C GLN A 51 -4.88 16.10 -10.68
N PRO A 52 -4.17 17.23 -10.89
CA PRO A 52 -4.54 18.47 -10.24
C PRO A 52 -5.95 18.90 -10.69
N PHE A 53 -6.73 19.38 -9.73
CA PHE A 53 -8.08 19.88 -9.95
C PHE A 53 -8.20 21.27 -9.33
N TYR A 54 -8.67 22.22 -10.12
CA TYR A 54 -8.95 23.55 -9.65
C TYR A 54 -10.38 23.66 -9.18
N ASP A 55 -10.57 23.85 -7.87
CA ASP A 55 -11.90 24.06 -7.30
C ASP A 55 -12.26 25.53 -7.36
N GLN A 56 -13.25 25.87 -8.18
CA GLN A 56 -13.72 27.23 -8.40
C GLN A 56 -14.35 27.86 -7.16
N SER A 57 -14.92 27.04 -6.28
CA SER A 57 -15.63 27.54 -5.10
C SER A 57 -14.69 28.07 -4.03
N SER A 58 -13.50 27.45 -3.89
CA SER A 58 -12.46 27.84 -2.93
C SER A 58 -11.29 28.60 -3.57
N GLY A 59 -11.14 28.52 -4.89
CA GLY A 59 -9.97 29.04 -5.59
C GLY A 59 -8.70 28.21 -5.39
N LEU A 60 -8.83 26.98 -4.91
CA LEU A 60 -7.71 26.13 -4.52
C LEU A 60 -7.45 25.01 -5.51
N TRP A 61 -6.19 24.58 -5.56
CA TRP A 61 -5.77 23.39 -6.29
C TRP A 61 -5.70 22.19 -5.35
N LEU A 62 -6.29 21.06 -5.75
CA LEU A 62 -6.27 19.81 -5.03
C LEU A 62 -5.71 18.70 -5.93
N LEU A 63 -5.00 17.74 -5.34
CA LEU A 63 -4.58 16.54 -6.05
C LEU A 63 -5.67 15.47 -5.94
N VAL A 64 -6.34 15.22 -7.06
CA VAL A 64 -7.48 14.30 -7.12
C VAL A 64 -7.05 12.97 -7.71
N ASN A 65 -7.22 11.90 -6.92
CA ASN A 65 -7.07 10.53 -7.37
C ASN A 65 -8.40 10.06 -7.99
N ARG A 66 -8.35 9.80 -9.29
CA ARG A 66 -9.51 9.42 -10.10
C ARG A 66 -9.78 7.91 -10.12
N GLY A 67 -8.92 7.12 -9.49
CA GLY A 67 -9.07 5.69 -9.38
C GLY A 67 -8.08 4.89 -10.20
N TRP A 68 -8.24 3.57 -10.17
CA TRP A 68 -7.33 2.62 -10.74
C TRP A 68 -7.64 2.34 -12.21
N LEU A 69 -6.56 2.19 -13.00
CA LEU A 69 -6.55 1.83 -14.42
C LEU A 69 -5.71 0.57 -14.63
N PRO A 70 -6.14 -0.39 -15.45
CA PRO A 70 -5.32 -1.54 -15.81
C PRO A 70 -4.14 -1.10 -16.68
N TRP A 71 -2.97 -1.63 -16.41
CA TRP A 71 -1.78 -1.42 -17.23
C TRP A 71 -0.98 -2.71 -17.42
N PRO A 72 -1.52 -3.65 -18.19
CA PRO A 72 -0.91 -4.97 -18.40
C PRO A 72 0.34 -4.90 -19.29
N ASP A 73 0.37 -3.99 -20.26
CA ASP A 73 1.51 -3.80 -21.15
C ASP A 73 2.24 -2.50 -20.82
N ARG A 74 3.39 -2.63 -20.17
CA ARG A 74 4.24 -1.51 -19.76
C ARG A 74 4.92 -0.77 -20.93
N ARG A 75 4.82 -1.27 -22.15
CA ARG A 75 5.39 -0.64 -23.36
C ARG A 75 4.52 0.49 -23.89
N THR A 76 3.22 0.42 -23.62
CA THR A 76 2.24 1.42 -24.06
C THR A 76 1.69 2.16 -22.86
N PRO A 77 1.69 3.50 -22.82
CA PRO A 77 1.09 4.26 -21.72
C PRO A 77 -0.38 3.87 -21.50
N PRO A 78 -0.87 3.85 -20.24
CA PRO A 78 -2.27 3.57 -19.97
C PRO A 78 -3.14 4.66 -20.60
N GLN A 79 -4.25 4.25 -21.19
CA GLN A 79 -5.18 5.16 -21.84
C GLN A 79 -6.15 5.73 -20.81
N PHE A 80 -6.25 7.04 -20.77
CA PHE A 80 -7.24 7.74 -19.96
C PHE A 80 -7.70 9.01 -20.70
N THR A 81 -8.85 9.52 -20.28
CA THR A 81 -9.42 10.78 -20.81
C THR A 81 -9.66 11.74 -19.67
N THR A 82 -9.47 13.02 -19.93
CA THR A 82 -9.76 14.08 -18.98
C THR A 82 -10.95 14.89 -19.47
N PRO A 83 -12.01 15.06 -18.65
CA PRO A 83 -13.13 15.92 -19.02
C PRO A 83 -12.68 17.38 -19.20
N GLU A 84 -13.02 17.98 -20.32
CA GLU A 84 -12.65 19.37 -20.66
C GLU A 84 -13.55 20.40 -19.96
N GLN A 85 -14.78 20.01 -19.62
CA GLN A 85 -15.76 20.92 -19.03
C GLN A 85 -15.69 20.89 -17.49
N PRO A 86 -16.08 22.00 -16.84
CA PRO A 86 -16.22 22.02 -15.39
C PRO A 86 -17.21 20.96 -14.91
N LEU A 87 -16.86 20.30 -13.82
CA LEU A 87 -17.62 19.20 -13.21
C LEU A 87 -17.93 19.50 -11.76
N GLU A 88 -19.01 18.88 -11.29
CA GLU A 88 -19.26 18.72 -9.86
C GLU A 88 -18.96 17.28 -9.47
N LEU A 89 -18.08 17.10 -8.47
CA LEU A 89 -17.56 15.81 -8.07
C LEU A 89 -17.69 15.62 -6.56
N LEU A 90 -17.81 14.37 -6.15
CA LEU A 90 -17.73 13.97 -4.76
C LEU A 90 -16.45 13.20 -4.52
N ALA A 91 -15.77 13.56 -3.45
CA ALA A 91 -14.49 12.95 -3.09
C ALA A 91 -14.34 12.80 -1.58
N ARG A 92 -13.35 12.05 -1.15
CA ARG A 92 -12.95 11.91 0.26
C ARG A 92 -11.50 12.29 0.43
N VAL A 93 -11.21 13.05 1.47
CA VAL A 93 -9.83 13.35 1.84
C VAL A 93 -9.15 12.07 2.32
N HIS A 94 -8.00 11.77 1.73
CA HIS A 94 -7.18 10.65 2.12
C HIS A 94 -5.93 11.14 2.85
N VAL A 95 -5.89 10.90 4.16
CA VAL A 95 -4.73 11.14 4.98
C VAL A 95 -3.99 9.81 5.13
N PRO A 96 -2.76 9.67 4.61
CA PRO A 96 -2.02 8.42 4.72
C PRO A 96 -1.67 8.14 6.19
N VAL A 97 -1.71 6.87 6.56
CA VAL A 97 -1.26 6.41 7.89
C VAL A 97 0.25 6.14 7.81
N GLY A 98 1.05 6.95 8.49
CA GLY A 98 2.51 6.87 8.46
C GLY A 98 3.14 7.53 7.22
N GLU A 99 4.46 7.53 7.19
CA GLU A 99 5.22 8.03 6.03
C GLU A 99 5.22 6.98 4.90
N PRO A 100 5.06 7.41 3.63
CA PRO A 100 5.15 6.50 2.51
C PRO A 100 6.57 5.93 2.42
N PHE A 101 6.68 4.61 2.37
CA PHE A 101 7.96 3.96 2.19
C PHE A 101 8.42 4.11 0.74
N GLN A 102 9.52 4.80 0.53
CA GLN A 102 10.18 4.92 -0.76
C GLN A 102 11.62 4.43 -0.67
N LEU A 103 12.04 3.56 -1.59
CA LEU A 103 13.43 3.14 -1.74
C LEU A 103 14.28 4.25 -2.37
N GLN A 104 13.67 5.06 -3.23
CA GLN A 104 14.28 6.17 -3.92
C GLN A 104 13.21 7.21 -4.24
N ALA A 105 13.54 8.49 -4.10
CA ALA A 105 12.65 9.58 -4.49
C ALA A 105 12.32 9.52 -5.98
N ASP A 106 11.09 9.79 -6.33
CA ASP A 106 10.67 9.88 -7.72
C ASP A 106 11.39 11.04 -8.43
N PRO A 107 11.71 10.91 -9.73
CA PRO A 107 12.44 11.96 -10.44
C PRO A 107 11.65 13.27 -10.46
N ALA A 108 12.31 14.35 -10.08
CA ALA A 108 11.71 15.68 -10.04
C ALA A 108 11.39 16.26 -11.44
N SER A 109 12.00 15.71 -12.48
CA SER A 109 11.85 16.16 -13.88
C SER A 109 11.50 14.98 -14.78
N GLY A 110 10.73 15.23 -15.83
CA GLY A 110 10.33 14.23 -16.81
C GLY A 110 9.10 14.68 -17.58
N ASP A 111 8.79 13.93 -18.64
CA ASP A 111 7.60 14.17 -19.45
C ASP A 111 6.32 13.78 -18.69
N TRP A 112 5.23 14.45 -19.03
CA TRP A 112 3.90 14.13 -18.55
C TRP A 112 3.18 13.18 -19.53
N PRO A 113 2.37 12.22 -19.06
CA PRO A 113 2.06 11.88 -17.67
C PRO A 113 3.26 11.26 -16.93
N ARG A 114 3.46 11.63 -15.66
CA ARG A 114 4.60 11.19 -14.87
C ARG A 114 4.27 9.96 -14.03
N LEU A 115 5.15 8.97 -14.10
CA LEU A 115 5.07 7.79 -13.23
C LEU A 115 5.68 8.11 -11.87
N ILE A 116 4.93 7.80 -10.79
CA ILE A 116 5.36 8.01 -9.40
C ILE A 116 5.17 6.73 -8.59
N THR A 117 5.94 6.58 -7.52
CA THR A 117 5.87 5.44 -6.61
C THR A 117 5.18 5.79 -5.28
N ALA A 118 5.15 7.07 -4.93
CA ALA A 118 4.42 7.59 -3.78
C ALA A 118 3.72 8.92 -4.11
N VAL A 119 2.68 9.22 -3.35
CA VAL A 119 1.92 10.46 -3.50
C VAL A 119 2.49 11.49 -2.55
N GLU A 120 3.12 12.53 -3.11
CA GLU A 120 3.71 13.66 -2.37
C GLU A 120 3.11 14.98 -2.86
N PRO A 121 1.92 15.37 -2.42
CA PRO A 121 1.25 16.57 -2.93
C PRO A 121 2.06 17.84 -2.73
N GLU A 122 2.73 18.00 -1.59
CA GLU A 122 3.56 19.17 -1.30
C GLU A 122 4.73 19.32 -2.28
N HIS A 123 5.35 18.19 -2.67
CA HIS A 123 6.42 18.20 -3.65
C HIS A 123 5.90 18.64 -5.03
N LEU A 124 4.76 18.10 -5.44
CA LEU A 124 4.09 18.49 -6.68
C LEU A 124 3.74 19.98 -6.69
N TRP A 125 3.15 20.50 -5.61
CA TRP A 125 2.75 21.89 -5.53
C TRP A 125 3.93 22.86 -5.59
N ARG A 126 5.06 22.51 -4.98
CA ARG A 126 6.30 23.28 -5.12
C ARG A 126 6.79 23.34 -6.56
N GLN A 127 6.71 22.23 -7.30
CA GLN A 127 7.11 22.17 -8.71
C GLN A 127 6.18 23.00 -9.63
N LEU A 128 4.88 22.95 -9.37
CA LEU A 128 3.89 23.65 -10.19
C LEU A 128 3.70 25.11 -9.77
N GLY A 129 4.29 25.55 -8.67
CA GLY A 129 4.13 26.92 -8.13
C GLY A 129 2.69 27.23 -7.73
N ARG A 130 1.91 26.21 -7.35
CA ARG A 130 0.49 26.32 -7.01
C ARG A 130 0.07 25.16 -6.09
N GLY A 131 -1.17 25.22 -5.59
CA GLY A 131 -1.73 24.19 -4.70
C GLY A 131 -1.77 24.62 -3.25
N CYS A 132 -2.48 23.86 -2.42
CA CYS A 132 -2.57 24.17 -1.01
C CYS A 132 -2.80 22.96 -0.09
N LEU A 133 -3.50 21.92 -0.54
CA LEU A 133 -3.78 20.78 0.31
C LEU A 133 -2.62 19.78 0.26
N ALA A 134 -2.08 19.44 1.45
CA ALA A 134 -0.97 18.48 1.60
C ALA A 134 -1.41 17.01 1.43
N TYR A 135 -2.67 16.77 1.11
CA TYR A 135 -3.26 15.43 1.00
C TYR A 135 -3.89 15.22 -0.38
N GLU A 136 -3.96 13.97 -0.80
CA GLU A 136 -4.77 13.59 -1.95
C GLU A 136 -6.26 13.52 -1.56
N VAL A 137 -7.11 13.76 -2.53
CA VAL A 137 -8.55 13.49 -2.40
C VAL A 137 -8.94 12.40 -3.39
N ARG A 138 -9.69 11.42 -2.93
CA ARG A 138 -10.10 10.24 -3.70
C ARG A 138 -11.53 10.40 -4.18
N LEU A 139 -11.75 10.31 -5.49
CA LEU A 139 -13.09 10.40 -6.05
C LEU A 139 -13.98 9.27 -5.55
N GLU A 140 -15.23 9.59 -5.31
CA GLU A 140 -16.30 8.60 -5.24
C GLU A 140 -16.66 8.10 -6.66
N PRO A 141 -17.24 6.90 -6.79
CA PRO A 141 -17.68 6.39 -8.09
C PRO A 141 -18.56 7.40 -8.82
N GLY A 142 -18.26 7.68 -10.09
CA GLY A 142 -18.94 8.67 -10.90
C GLY A 142 -18.33 8.85 -12.28
N PRO A 143 -18.85 9.77 -13.13
CA PRO A 143 -18.47 9.90 -14.53
C PRO A 143 -16.98 10.22 -14.78
N ALA A 144 -16.33 10.92 -13.84
CA ALA A 144 -14.92 11.28 -13.94
C ALA A 144 -13.99 10.29 -13.24
N ALA A 145 -14.55 9.29 -12.54
CA ALA A 145 -13.80 8.27 -11.81
C ALA A 145 -13.57 7.04 -12.70
N TYR A 146 -12.42 6.41 -12.50
CA TYR A 146 -12.14 5.06 -12.99
C TYR A 146 -12.56 4.05 -11.92
N GLN A 147 -11.80 2.98 -11.69
CA GLN A 147 -12.14 2.07 -10.59
C GLN A 147 -11.85 2.76 -9.24
N ALA A 148 -12.84 3.43 -8.70
CA ALA A 148 -12.78 4.25 -7.48
C ALA A 148 -13.36 3.54 -6.25
N GLU A 149 -13.33 2.23 -6.23
CA GLU A 149 -13.67 1.41 -5.06
C GLU A 149 -12.47 1.36 -4.13
N TRP A 150 -12.47 2.17 -3.10
CA TRP A 150 -11.34 2.28 -2.18
C TRP A 150 -11.47 1.24 -1.07
N PRO A 151 -10.56 0.26 -0.97
CA PRO A 151 -10.59 -0.69 0.14
C PRO A 151 -10.33 0.06 1.45
N LEU A 152 -11.25 -0.07 2.38
CA LEU A 152 -11.17 0.56 3.72
C LEU A 152 -10.02 0.01 4.57
N LEU A 153 -9.55 -1.21 4.24
CA LEU A 153 -8.45 -1.87 4.95
C LEU A 153 -7.51 -2.51 3.92
N ALA A 154 -6.22 -2.27 4.08
CA ALA A 154 -5.19 -2.85 3.20
C ALA A 154 -5.11 -4.39 3.31
N MET A 155 -5.48 -4.96 4.48
CA MET A 155 -5.56 -6.41 4.71
C MET A 155 -6.74 -6.73 5.64
N SER A 156 -7.49 -7.79 5.33
CA SER A 156 -8.50 -8.30 6.25
C SER A 156 -7.82 -8.93 7.48
N PRO A 157 -8.41 -8.80 8.68
CA PRO A 157 -7.91 -9.43 9.92
C PRO A 157 -7.70 -10.95 9.79
N ASP A 158 -8.50 -11.62 8.95
CA ASP A 158 -8.44 -13.06 8.71
C ASP A 158 -7.11 -13.52 8.11
N LYS A 159 -6.47 -12.69 7.26
CA LYS A 159 -5.15 -13.01 6.71
C LYS A 159 -4.06 -12.99 7.78
N HIS A 160 -4.10 -12.06 8.71
CA HIS A 160 -3.15 -12.00 9.82
C HIS A 160 -3.28 -13.22 10.74
N THR A 161 -4.52 -13.66 11.01
CA THR A 161 -4.79 -14.87 11.79
C THR A 161 -4.26 -16.12 11.08
N GLY A 162 -4.46 -16.24 9.77
CA GLY A 162 -3.94 -17.34 8.97
C GLY A 162 -2.41 -17.44 9.02
N TYR A 163 -1.71 -16.33 8.87
CA TYR A 163 -0.25 -16.28 8.99
C TYR A 163 0.23 -16.65 10.41
N ALA A 164 -0.42 -16.14 11.45
CA ALA A 164 -0.08 -16.48 12.83
C ALA A 164 -0.20 -17.98 13.08
N VAL A 165 -1.29 -18.62 12.68
CA VAL A 165 -1.49 -20.08 12.81
C VAL A 165 -0.39 -20.85 12.08
N GLN A 166 -0.02 -20.44 10.86
CA GLN A 166 1.05 -21.07 10.09
C GLN A 166 2.40 -21.01 10.82
N TRP A 167 2.77 -19.85 11.36
CA TRP A 167 4.03 -19.67 12.10
C TRP A 167 4.06 -20.49 13.38
N PHE A 168 2.96 -20.53 14.14
CA PHE A 168 2.88 -21.36 15.35
C PHE A 168 2.95 -22.85 15.04
N ALA A 169 2.32 -23.31 13.95
CA ALA A 169 2.41 -24.71 13.50
C ALA A 169 3.85 -25.09 13.12
N LEU A 170 4.56 -24.23 12.40
CA LEU A 170 5.98 -24.45 12.05
C LEU A 170 6.87 -24.48 13.29
N ALA A 171 6.69 -23.56 14.21
CA ALA A 171 7.42 -23.55 15.48
C ALA A 171 7.19 -24.83 16.28
N GLY A 172 5.94 -25.28 16.40
CA GLY A 172 5.58 -26.53 17.06
C GLY A 172 6.23 -27.76 16.40
N ALA A 173 6.24 -27.81 15.07
CA ALA A 173 6.90 -28.88 14.32
C ALA A 173 8.42 -28.91 14.56
N LEU A 174 9.07 -27.75 14.61
CA LEU A 174 10.51 -27.64 14.90
C LEU A 174 10.83 -28.11 16.32
N VAL A 175 10.05 -27.70 17.31
CA VAL A 175 10.21 -28.17 18.71
C VAL A 175 10.04 -29.69 18.80
N GLY A 176 8.99 -30.23 18.16
CA GLY A 176 8.75 -31.67 18.12
C GLY A 176 9.89 -32.43 17.49
N LEU A 177 10.45 -31.95 16.37
CA LEU A 177 11.60 -32.56 15.71
C LEU A 177 12.86 -32.49 16.58
N TYR A 178 13.10 -31.36 17.24
CA TYR A 178 14.24 -31.21 18.16
C TYR A 178 14.18 -32.21 19.33
N LEU A 179 13.02 -32.33 19.95
CA LEU A 179 12.80 -33.31 21.04
C LEU A 179 12.97 -34.75 20.54
N TYR A 180 12.40 -35.04 19.37
CA TYR A 180 12.55 -36.39 18.77
C TYR A 180 14.01 -36.74 18.51
N LEU A 181 14.77 -35.85 17.89
CA LEU A 181 16.20 -36.06 17.64
C LEU A 181 17.01 -36.17 18.92
N GLY A 182 16.74 -35.35 19.94
CA GLY A 182 17.39 -35.42 21.25
C GLY A 182 17.17 -36.74 21.93
N ILE A 183 15.95 -37.28 21.94
CA ILE A 183 15.63 -38.59 22.52
C ILE A 183 16.27 -39.72 21.71
N HIS A 184 16.23 -39.59 20.37
CA HIS A 184 16.80 -40.63 19.48
C HIS A 184 18.30 -40.75 19.63
N THR A 185 19.03 -39.63 19.65
CA THR A 185 20.51 -39.63 19.85
C THR A 185 20.89 -40.11 21.23
N SER A 186 20.17 -39.73 22.29
CA SER A 186 20.43 -40.21 23.64
C SER A 186 20.26 -41.74 23.77
N ARG A 187 19.26 -42.31 23.07
CA ARG A 187 19.03 -43.76 23.05
C ARG A 187 20.13 -44.52 22.30
N GLN A 188 20.69 -43.94 21.22
CA GLN A 188 21.81 -44.54 20.49
C GLN A 188 23.09 -44.58 21.35
N SER A 189 23.43 -43.44 21.98
CA SER A 189 24.59 -43.37 22.88
C SER A 189 24.50 -44.30 24.09
N ALA A 190 23.32 -44.55 24.61
CA ALA A 190 23.09 -45.50 25.68
C ALA A 190 23.28 -46.97 25.23
N ARG A 191 22.94 -47.31 23.98
CA ARG A 191 23.18 -48.63 23.39
C ARG A 191 24.66 -48.91 23.08
N GLU A 192 25.41 -47.92 22.62
CA GLU A 192 26.85 -48.05 22.38
C GLU A 192 27.62 -48.30 23.67
N LYS A 193 27.30 -47.60 24.77
CA LYS A 193 27.92 -47.82 26.08
C LYS A 193 27.65 -49.19 26.71
N SER A 194 26.52 -49.85 26.36
CA SER A 194 26.23 -51.20 26.85
C SER A 194 26.85 -52.33 26.03
N HIS A 195 27.57 -52.01 24.96
CA HIS A 195 28.22 -52.99 24.07
C HIS A 195 29.76 -52.92 24.13
N GLU A 196 30.33 -52.14 25.06
CA GLU A 196 31.78 -52.10 25.27
C GLU A 196 32.18 -53.35 26.07
N PRO A 197 32.94 -54.32 25.47
CA PRO A 197 33.33 -55.51 26.17
C PRO A 197 34.38 -55.14 27.23
N SER A 198 34.13 -55.55 28.47
CA SER A 198 35.08 -55.47 29.58
C SER A 198 36.39 -56.16 29.18
N HIS A 199 37.41 -55.37 28.90
CA HIS A 199 38.76 -55.86 28.76
C HIS A 199 39.20 -56.36 30.15
N GLU A 200 39.08 -57.64 30.32
CA GLU A 200 39.60 -58.39 31.47
C GLU A 200 41.15 -58.38 31.36
N SER A 201 41.75 -57.55 32.22
CA SER A 201 43.18 -57.55 32.44
C SER A 201 43.56 -58.78 33.29
N GLY A 202 44.00 -59.83 32.60
CA GLY A 202 44.57 -61.01 33.26
C GLY A 202 45.93 -60.67 33.96
N PRO A 203 46.15 -61.26 35.14
CA PRO A 203 47.37 -60.98 35.88
C PRO A 203 48.57 -61.71 35.29
N PHE A 204 49.67 -61.00 35.06
CA PHE A 204 50.98 -61.59 34.82
C PHE A 204 51.51 -62.21 36.10
N HIS A 205 51.69 -63.51 36.07
CA HIS A 205 52.52 -64.23 37.05
C HIS A 205 53.89 -64.55 36.44
N SER A 206 54.90 -64.14 37.21
CA SER A 206 56.31 -64.64 37.36
C SER A 206 57.25 -64.54 36.18
#